data_86e5a4e340ce765c17ac4b2211fa34fb
#
_entry.id   86e5a4e340ce765c17ac4b2211fa34fb
#
_cell.length_a   1.000
_cell.length_b   1.000
_cell.length_c   1.000
_cell.angle_alpha   90.00
_cell.angle_beta   90.00
_cell.angle_gamma   90.00
#
_symmetry.space_group_name_H-M   'P 1'
#
loop_
_entity.id
_entity.type
_entity.pdbx_description
1 polymer ?
#
loop_
_entity_poly.entity_id
_entity_poly.type
_entity_poly.pdbx_seq_one_letter_code
_entity_poly.pdbx_strand_id
1 'polypeptide(L)'
;MKRPVRLPLYHEFLELFDNYEIQNWQAKQFWEKLNISQHNRTEKTKRLMYSGLRVLMQLQYLEVNPSISKKNIFSYTETPRMNELRSRTKIQRLKETFSKKKTEFINQIKDKENNIEFLESLLLEDQTLEKYFISYKEKLENEIKNINSNIRLMDEILSK
;
A
#
# COMPACT_ATOMS: atom_id res chain seq x y z
N MET A 1 -6.59 3.72 29.13
CA MET A 1 -6.33 3.47 27.71
C MET A 1 -5.00 2.76 27.54
N LYS A 2 -4.98 1.52 27.06
CA LYS A 2 -3.73 0.86 26.68
C LYS A 2 -3.17 1.59 25.45
N ARG A 3 -1.94 2.11 25.53
CA ARG A 3 -1.25 2.70 24.38
C ARG A 3 -1.19 1.66 23.25
N PRO A 4 -1.46 2.04 22.00
CA PRO A 4 -1.32 1.09 20.90
C PRO A 4 0.12 0.55 20.89
N VAL A 5 0.26 -0.77 20.89
CA VAL A 5 1.57 -1.43 20.85
C VAL A 5 2.19 -1.09 19.49
N ARG A 6 3.24 -0.27 19.51
CA ARG A 6 3.93 0.15 18.31
C ARG A 6 5.00 -0.89 17.97
N LEU A 7 4.90 -1.50 16.80
CA LEU A 7 5.89 -2.44 16.30
C LEU A 7 7.13 -1.66 15.80
N PRO A 8 8.31 -1.81 16.42
CA PRO A 8 9.55 -1.27 15.89
C PRO A 8 9.87 -1.89 14.52
N LEU A 9 10.45 -1.13 13.61
CA LEU A 9 10.76 -1.54 12.23
C LEU A 9 9.52 -2.08 11.50
N TYR A 10 8.39 -1.40 11.67
CA TYR A 10 7.09 -1.85 11.18
C TYR A 10 7.10 -2.14 9.68
N HIS A 11 7.62 -1.21 8.87
CA HIS A 11 7.64 -1.34 7.41
C HIS A 11 8.56 -2.47 6.95
N GLU A 12 9.71 -2.60 7.56
CA GLU A 12 10.70 -3.63 7.25
C GLU A 12 10.18 -5.03 7.60
N PHE A 13 9.50 -5.18 8.74
CA PHE A 13 8.85 -6.44 9.10
C PHE A 13 7.69 -6.80 8.16
N LEU A 14 6.84 -5.84 7.78
CA LEU A 14 5.75 -6.11 6.85
C LEU A 14 6.25 -6.54 5.48
N GLU A 15 7.27 -5.86 4.96
CA GLU A 15 7.91 -6.24 3.69
C GLU A 15 8.51 -7.65 3.77
N LEU A 16 9.14 -7.98 4.90
CA LEU A 16 9.69 -9.32 5.14
C LEU A 16 8.59 -10.38 5.13
N PHE A 17 7.46 -10.15 5.82
CA PHE A 17 6.35 -11.10 5.86
C PHE A 17 5.59 -11.22 4.54
N ASP A 18 5.62 -10.21 3.68
CA ASP A 18 5.08 -10.29 2.33
C ASP A 18 5.91 -11.21 1.42
N ASN A 19 7.22 -11.29 1.68
CA ASN A 19 8.17 -12.02 0.84
C ASN A 19 8.52 -13.42 1.37
N TYR A 20 8.34 -13.68 2.65
CA TYR A 20 8.78 -14.90 3.28
C TYR A 20 7.74 -15.48 4.24
N GLU A 21 7.64 -16.80 4.25
CA GLU A 21 6.98 -17.58 5.28
C GLU A 21 7.98 -17.92 6.40
N ILE A 22 7.62 -17.67 7.64
CA ILE A 22 8.52 -17.84 8.76
C ILE A 22 8.32 -19.21 9.41
N GLN A 23 9.25 -20.10 9.16
CA GLN A 23 9.28 -21.43 9.77
C GLN A 23 10.65 -21.71 10.39
N ASN A 24 10.69 -21.85 11.70
CA ASN A 24 11.89 -22.16 12.47
C ASN A 24 13.07 -21.19 12.25
N TRP A 25 12.75 -19.91 12.05
CA TRP A 25 13.79 -18.88 11.84
C TRP A 25 14.44 -18.46 13.16
N GLN A 26 15.74 -18.29 13.14
CA GLN A 26 16.49 -17.63 14.19
C GLN A 26 16.50 -16.11 13.98
N ALA A 27 16.78 -15.35 15.04
CA ALA A 27 16.90 -13.89 14.95
C ALA A 27 17.93 -13.42 13.91
N LYS A 28 18.99 -14.21 13.67
CA LYS A 28 19.98 -13.94 12.63
C LYS A 28 19.37 -13.89 11.24
N GLN A 29 18.45 -14.80 10.91
CA GLN A 29 17.78 -14.84 9.61
C GLN A 29 16.88 -13.62 9.39
N PHE A 30 16.17 -13.16 10.43
CA PHE A 30 15.43 -11.89 10.36
C PHE A 30 16.37 -10.73 10.09
N TRP A 31 17.50 -10.64 10.80
CA TRP A 31 18.49 -9.59 10.60
C TRP A 31 19.05 -9.57 9.18
N GLU A 32 19.32 -10.71 8.61
CA GLU A 32 19.85 -10.84 7.24
C GLU A 32 18.82 -10.47 6.17
N LYS A 33 17.55 -10.79 6.39
CA LYS A 33 16.47 -10.62 5.41
C LYS A 33 15.71 -9.30 5.52
N LEU A 34 15.77 -8.60 6.67
CA LEU A 34 15.17 -7.27 6.79
C LEU A 34 15.84 -6.30 5.81
N ASN A 35 15.00 -5.58 5.06
CA ASN A 35 15.45 -4.56 4.10
C ASN A 35 15.92 -3.29 4.83
N ILE A 36 17.11 -3.36 5.41
CA ILE A 36 17.76 -2.26 6.14
C ILE A 36 19.02 -1.88 5.37
N SER A 37 19.13 -0.59 5.01
CA SER A 37 20.34 -0.09 4.33
C SER A 37 21.60 -0.32 5.18
N GLN A 38 22.72 -0.51 4.54
CA GLN A 38 24.02 -0.76 5.20
C GLN A 38 24.33 0.29 6.28
N HIS A 39 24.04 1.57 6.01
CA HIS A 39 24.27 2.67 6.95
C HIS A 39 23.40 2.60 8.21
N ASN A 40 22.24 1.97 8.11
CA ASN A 40 21.28 1.81 9.20
C ASN A 40 21.43 0.46 9.92
N ARG A 41 22.34 -0.43 9.48
CA ARG A 41 22.65 -1.69 10.15
C ARG A 41 23.54 -1.48 11.37
N THR A 42 23.00 -0.87 12.41
CA THR A 42 23.69 -0.54 13.65
C THR A 42 23.22 -1.46 14.79
N GLU A 43 23.98 -1.48 15.88
CA GLU A 43 23.55 -2.18 17.12
C GLU A 43 22.21 -1.64 17.65
N LYS A 44 21.95 -0.35 17.49
CA LYS A 44 20.66 0.26 17.85
C LYS A 44 19.52 -0.34 17.03
N THR A 45 19.67 -0.45 15.72
CA THR A 45 18.67 -1.04 14.82
C THR A 45 18.46 -2.52 15.10
N LYS A 46 19.54 -3.24 15.42
CA LYS A 46 19.47 -4.65 15.83
C LYS A 46 18.67 -4.84 17.11
N ARG A 47 18.83 -3.95 18.09
CA ARG A 47 18.00 -3.94 19.32
C ARG A 47 16.53 -3.66 19.00
N LEU A 48 16.24 -2.77 18.05
CA LEU A 48 14.87 -2.52 17.57
C LEU A 48 14.26 -3.77 16.93
N MET A 49 15.04 -4.53 16.15
CA MET A 49 14.59 -5.83 15.61
C MET A 49 14.21 -6.81 16.73
N TYR A 50 15.06 -6.99 17.75
CA TYR A 50 14.73 -7.87 18.88
C TYR A 50 13.48 -7.39 19.65
N SER A 51 13.35 -6.09 19.83
CA SER A 51 12.13 -5.49 20.40
C SER A 51 10.90 -5.78 19.54
N GLY A 52 11.04 -5.68 18.23
CA GLY A 52 9.99 -6.01 17.25
C GLY A 52 9.57 -7.48 17.33
N LEU A 53 10.52 -8.41 17.35
CA LEU A 53 10.25 -9.85 17.51
C LEU A 53 9.48 -10.13 18.81
N ARG A 54 9.85 -9.46 19.91
CA ARG A 54 9.13 -9.58 21.19
C ARG A 54 7.68 -9.10 21.09
N VAL A 55 7.46 -7.97 20.42
CA VAL A 55 6.11 -7.43 20.17
C VAL A 55 5.29 -8.41 19.31
N LEU A 56 5.88 -8.96 18.26
CA LEU A 56 5.21 -9.94 17.38
C LEU A 56 4.82 -11.21 18.13
N MET A 57 5.64 -11.66 19.07
CA MET A 57 5.29 -12.77 19.96
C MET A 57 4.16 -12.40 20.93
N GLN A 58 4.21 -11.22 21.56
CA GLN A 58 3.16 -10.75 22.48
C GLN A 58 1.81 -10.61 21.78
N LEU A 59 1.82 -10.21 20.50
CA LEU A 59 0.63 -10.11 19.67
C LEU A 59 0.23 -11.43 19.01
N GLN A 60 0.95 -12.52 19.29
CA GLN A 60 0.69 -13.87 18.77
C GLN A 60 0.78 -13.98 17.22
N TYR A 61 1.59 -13.16 16.59
CA TYR A 61 1.93 -13.33 15.17
C TYR A 61 3.08 -14.30 14.95
N LEU A 62 4.00 -14.39 15.94
CA LEU A 62 5.08 -15.36 16.00
C LEU A 62 4.99 -16.17 17.29
N GLU A 63 5.46 -17.40 17.21
CA GLU A 63 5.66 -18.28 18.38
C GLU A 63 7.08 -18.85 18.36
N VAL A 64 7.56 -19.26 19.53
CA VAL A 64 8.85 -19.93 19.69
C VAL A 64 8.62 -21.41 19.76
N ASN A 65 9.32 -22.18 18.92
CA ASN A 65 9.30 -23.63 18.99
C ASN A 65 10.24 -24.12 20.09
N PRO A 66 9.72 -24.64 21.23
CA PRO A 66 10.56 -25.06 22.36
C PRO A 66 11.41 -26.30 22.05
N SER A 67 10.98 -27.14 21.09
CA SER A 67 11.66 -28.38 20.73
C SER A 67 12.95 -28.13 19.96
N ILE A 68 13.03 -27.01 19.21
CA ILE A 68 14.17 -26.65 18.36
C ILE A 68 14.99 -25.54 19.01
N SER A 69 14.38 -24.74 19.89
CA SER A 69 15.06 -23.65 20.59
C SER A 69 16.10 -24.18 21.56
N LYS A 70 17.35 -23.74 21.37
CA LYS A 70 18.45 -23.99 22.32
C LYS A 70 18.50 -22.88 23.36
N LYS A 71 19.26 -23.10 24.46
CA LYS A 71 19.49 -22.07 25.47
C LYS A 71 20.04 -20.78 24.79
N ASN A 72 19.32 -19.68 24.90
CA ASN A 72 19.61 -18.37 24.30
C ASN A 72 19.45 -18.26 22.76
N ILE A 73 18.96 -19.29 22.07
CA ILE A 73 18.70 -19.24 20.64
C ILE A 73 17.24 -19.67 20.41
N PHE A 74 16.39 -18.71 20.11
CA PHE A 74 14.99 -18.98 19.83
C PHE A 74 14.77 -19.31 18.36
N SER A 75 13.91 -20.28 18.11
CA SER A 75 13.41 -20.62 16.79
C SER A 75 11.97 -20.11 16.66
N TYR A 76 11.75 -19.15 15.77
CA TYR A 76 10.48 -18.49 15.56
C TYR A 76 9.72 -19.12 14.40
N THR A 77 8.44 -19.30 14.58
CA THR A 77 7.52 -19.77 13.53
C THR A 77 6.29 -18.86 13.51
N GLU A 78 5.77 -18.56 12.36
CA GLU A 78 4.54 -17.77 12.25
C GLU A 78 3.31 -18.58 12.68
N THR A 79 2.37 -17.88 13.30
CA THR A 79 1.06 -18.43 13.63
C THR A 79 0.07 -18.18 12.51
N PRO A 80 -1.10 -18.87 12.46
CA PRO A 80 -2.17 -18.56 11.50
C PRO A 80 -2.62 -17.10 11.52
N ARG A 81 -2.44 -16.41 12.62
CA ARG A 81 -2.75 -14.98 12.76
C ARG A 81 -1.90 -14.07 11.87
N MET A 82 -0.71 -14.54 11.45
CA MET A 82 0.13 -13.80 10.50
C MET A 82 -0.59 -13.54 9.17
N ASN A 83 -1.47 -14.43 8.74
CA ASN A 83 -2.27 -14.22 7.51
C ASN A 83 -3.25 -13.06 7.65
N GLU A 84 -3.78 -12.81 8.84
CA GLU A 84 -4.63 -11.63 9.10
C GLU A 84 -3.80 -10.34 8.97
N LEU A 85 -2.58 -10.33 9.48
CA LEU A 85 -1.67 -9.18 9.35
C LEU A 85 -1.35 -8.90 7.88
N ARG A 86 -0.99 -9.94 7.11
CA ARG A 86 -0.73 -9.83 5.67
C ARG A 86 -1.94 -9.28 4.90
N SER A 87 -3.12 -9.79 5.18
CA SER A 87 -4.36 -9.35 4.53
C SER A 87 -4.68 -7.89 4.83
N ARG A 88 -4.58 -7.48 6.09
CA ARG A 88 -4.80 -6.09 6.51
C ARG A 88 -3.82 -5.13 5.82
N THR A 89 -2.56 -5.51 5.74
CA THR A 89 -1.53 -4.69 5.09
C THR A 89 -1.79 -4.54 3.59
N LYS A 90 -2.17 -5.62 2.91
CA LYS A 90 -2.51 -5.57 1.47
C LYS A 90 -3.71 -4.67 1.20
N ILE A 91 -4.76 -4.78 2.00
CA ILE A 91 -5.97 -3.92 1.88
C ILE A 91 -5.59 -2.46 2.13
N GLN A 92 -4.77 -2.18 3.14
CA GLN A 92 -4.34 -0.81 3.44
C GLN A 92 -3.53 -0.21 2.29
N ARG A 93 -2.57 -0.95 1.74
CA ARG A 93 -1.79 -0.51 0.56
C ARG A 93 -2.68 -0.27 -0.65
N LEU A 94 -3.67 -1.15 -0.87
CA LEU A 94 -4.63 -1.01 -1.96
C LEU A 94 -5.44 0.28 -1.82
N LYS A 95 -5.95 0.57 -0.61
CA LYS A 95 -6.68 1.80 -0.31
C LYS A 95 -5.84 3.05 -0.55
N GLU A 96 -4.59 3.04 -0.10
CA GLU A 96 -3.66 4.16 -0.30
C GLU A 96 -3.35 4.39 -1.78
N THR A 97 -3.08 3.30 -2.52
CA THR A 97 -2.82 3.36 -3.96
C THR A 97 -4.03 3.90 -4.73
N PHE A 98 -5.22 3.41 -4.42
CA PHE A 98 -6.45 3.85 -5.08
C PHE A 98 -6.81 5.28 -4.71
N SER A 99 -6.59 5.70 -3.46
CA SER A 99 -6.82 7.09 -3.04
C SER A 99 -5.96 8.07 -3.83
N LYS A 100 -4.67 7.78 -4.00
CA LYS A 100 -3.77 8.59 -4.83
C LYS A 100 -4.24 8.63 -6.28
N LYS A 101 -4.59 7.48 -6.84
CA LYS A 101 -5.01 7.37 -8.25
C LYS A 101 -6.33 8.07 -8.50
N LYS A 102 -7.29 8.00 -7.56
CA LYS A 102 -8.55 8.75 -7.64
C LYS A 102 -8.32 10.26 -7.66
N THR A 103 -7.40 10.76 -6.84
CA THR A 103 -7.05 12.20 -6.84
C THR A 103 -6.47 12.62 -8.19
N GLU A 104 -5.57 11.83 -8.78
CA GLU A 104 -5.05 12.09 -10.13
C GLU A 104 -6.17 12.11 -11.18
N PHE A 105 -7.08 11.15 -11.13
CA PHE A 105 -8.21 11.05 -12.07
C PHE A 105 -9.18 12.21 -11.93
N ILE A 106 -9.50 12.65 -10.71
CA ILE A 106 -10.35 13.82 -10.46
C ILE A 106 -9.72 15.08 -11.07
N ASN A 107 -8.40 15.26 -10.91
CA ASN A 107 -7.70 16.38 -11.52
C ASN A 107 -7.73 16.31 -13.05
N GLN A 108 -7.52 15.13 -13.64
CA GLN A 108 -7.62 14.94 -15.09
C GLN A 108 -9.03 15.25 -15.64
N ILE A 109 -10.07 14.85 -14.91
CA ILE A 109 -11.46 15.17 -15.28
C ILE A 109 -11.66 16.70 -15.29
N LYS A 110 -11.21 17.36 -14.22
CA LYS A 110 -11.32 18.82 -14.09
C LYS A 110 -10.61 19.55 -15.23
N ASP A 111 -9.41 19.12 -15.60
CA ASP A 111 -8.67 19.70 -16.72
C ASP A 111 -9.41 19.53 -18.05
N LYS A 112 -10.03 18.36 -18.25
CA LYS A 112 -10.82 18.09 -19.48
C LYS A 112 -12.12 18.89 -19.50
N GLU A 113 -12.80 19.05 -18.37
CA GLU A 113 -13.99 19.90 -18.23
C GLU A 113 -13.64 21.37 -18.56
N ASN A 114 -12.53 21.88 -18.02
CA ASN A 114 -12.06 23.23 -18.35
C ASN A 114 -11.77 23.39 -19.85
N ASN A 115 -11.20 22.37 -20.50
CA ASN A 115 -10.96 22.38 -21.94
C ASN A 115 -12.29 22.38 -22.74
N ILE A 116 -13.30 21.66 -22.28
CA ILE A 116 -14.64 21.67 -22.89
C ILE A 116 -15.24 23.06 -22.77
N GLU A 117 -15.21 23.67 -21.59
CA GLU A 117 -15.71 25.03 -21.37
C GLU A 117 -14.99 26.05 -22.26
N PHE A 118 -13.69 25.91 -22.45
CA PHE A 118 -12.91 26.74 -23.35
C PHE A 118 -13.37 26.58 -24.81
N LEU A 119 -13.56 25.34 -25.31
CA LEU A 119 -14.09 25.08 -26.63
C LEU A 119 -15.49 25.69 -26.82
N GLU A 120 -16.35 25.59 -25.82
CA GLU A 120 -17.69 26.19 -25.83
C GLU A 120 -17.62 27.72 -25.89
N SER A 121 -16.67 28.34 -25.20
CA SER A 121 -16.46 29.79 -25.27
C SER A 121 -16.01 30.24 -26.68
N LEU A 122 -15.14 29.47 -27.34
CA LEU A 122 -14.73 29.76 -28.74
C LEU A 122 -15.88 29.62 -29.71
N LEU A 123 -16.80 28.69 -29.53
CA LEU A 123 -18.00 28.54 -30.35
C LEU A 123 -18.96 29.72 -30.22
N LEU A 124 -19.01 30.36 -29.06
CA LEU A 124 -19.78 31.60 -28.89
C LEU A 124 -19.20 32.79 -29.65
N GLU A 125 -17.88 32.81 -29.83
CA GLU A 125 -17.19 33.84 -30.59
C GLU A 125 -17.34 33.64 -32.13
N ASP A 126 -17.22 32.39 -32.58
CA ASP A 126 -17.37 32.04 -34.01
C ASP A 126 -18.04 30.68 -34.22
N GLN A 127 -19.34 30.72 -34.51
CA GLN A 127 -20.16 29.53 -34.76
C GLN A 127 -19.76 28.76 -36.04
N THR A 128 -19.01 29.37 -36.94
CA THR A 128 -18.57 28.69 -38.18
C THR A 128 -17.56 27.58 -37.89
N LEU A 129 -16.91 27.61 -36.71
CA LEU A 129 -15.93 26.63 -36.26
C LEU A 129 -16.52 25.40 -35.59
N GLU A 130 -17.85 25.32 -35.44
CA GLU A 130 -18.54 24.24 -34.73
C GLU A 130 -18.09 22.84 -35.16
N LYS A 131 -17.99 22.59 -36.46
CA LYS A 131 -17.56 21.29 -37.01
C LYS A 131 -16.17 20.86 -36.55
N TYR A 132 -15.27 21.80 -36.30
CA TYR A 132 -13.92 21.50 -35.80
C TYR A 132 -13.90 21.20 -34.32
N PHE A 133 -14.75 21.81 -33.53
CA PHE A 133 -14.74 21.66 -32.09
C PHE A 133 -15.61 20.51 -31.56
N ILE A 134 -16.67 20.14 -32.26
CA ILE A 134 -17.56 19.04 -31.85
C ILE A 134 -16.79 17.74 -31.64
N SER A 135 -15.93 17.35 -32.61
CA SER A 135 -15.17 16.10 -32.50
C SER A 135 -14.18 16.09 -31.32
N TYR A 136 -13.57 17.24 -31.03
CA TYR A 136 -12.69 17.37 -29.89
C TYR A 136 -13.46 17.33 -28.55
N LYS A 137 -14.62 17.97 -28.49
CA LYS A 137 -15.50 17.93 -27.32
C LYS A 137 -15.97 16.51 -27.05
N GLU A 138 -16.47 15.79 -28.04
CA GLU A 138 -16.88 14.39 -27.93
C GLU A 138 -15.74 13.49 -27.46
N LYS A 139 -14.52 13.70 -27.96
CA LYS A 139 -13.33 12.98 -27.50
C LYS A 139 -13.07 13.21 -26.02
N LEU A 140 -13.09 14.47 -25.57
CA LEU A 140 -12.87 14.81 -24.14
C LEU A 140 -13.96 14.22 -23.25
N GLU A 141 -15.22 14.27 -23.66
CA GLU A 141 -16.34 13.67 -22.95
C GLU A 141 -16.19 12.14 -22.80
N ASN A 142 -15.75 11.46 -23.87
CA ASN A 142 -15.48 10.02 -23.83
C ASN A 142 -14.29 9.69 -22.92
N GLU A 143 -13.25 10.50 -22.92
CA GLU A 143 -12.12 10.32 -22.00
C GLU A 143 -12.55 10.50 -20.53
N ILE A 144 -13.38 11.48 -20.21
CA ILE A 144 -13.98 11.66 -18.88
C ILE A 144 -14.81 10.43 -18.48
N LYS A 145 -15.62 9.91 -19.40
CA LYS A 145 -16.42 8.71 -19.17
C LYS A 145 -15.57 7.48 -18.84
N ASN A 146 -14.45 7.31 -19.54
CA ASN A 146 -13.50 6.23 -19.30
C ASN A 146 -12.82 6.38 -17.92
N ILE A 147 -12.41 7.59 -17.55
CA ILE A 147 -11.82 7.85 -16.23
C ILE A 147 -12.83 7.54 -15.12
N ASN A 148 -14.07 7.97 -15.26
CA ASN A 148 -15.13 7.66 -14.30
C ASN A 148 -15.41 6.16 -14.17
N SER A 149 -15.30 5.41 -15.27
CA SER A 149 -15.40 3.94 -15.25
C SER A 149 -14.28 3.30 -14.43
N ASN A 150 -13.05 3.80 -14.57
CA ASN A 150 -11.91 3.34 -13.77
C ASN A 150 -12.07 3.66 -12.27
N ILE A 151 -12.61 4.84 -11.93
CA ILE A 151 -12.91 5.20 -10.54
C ILE A 151 -13.94 4.23 -9.94
N ARG A 152 -15.02 3.93 -10.68
CA ARG A 152 -16.03 2.95 -10.24
C ARG A 152 -15.43 1.57 -10.03
N LEU A 153 -14.56 1.10 -10.93
CA LEU A 153 -13.88 -0.19 -10.77
C LEU A 153 -13.06 -0.26 -9.48
N MET A 154 -12.33 0.81 -9.15
CA MET A 154 -11.57 0.88 -7.90
C MET A 154 -12.49 0.80 -6.67
N ASP A 155 -13.65 1.46 -6.71
CA ASP A 155 -14.63 1.41 -5.61
C ASP A 155 -15.26 0.01 -5.47
N GLU A 156 -15.56 -0.66 -6.58
CA GLU A 156 -16.05 -2.04 -6.60
C GLU A 156 -15.04 -3.03 -6.00
N ILE A 157 -13.75 -2.87 -6.31
CA ILE A 157 -12.69 -3.72 -5.76
C ILE A 157 -12.57 -3.54 -4.25
N LEU A 158 -12.71 -2.29 -3.74
CA LEU A 158 -12.63 -2.00 -2.30
C LEU A 158 -13.87 -2.42 -1.52
N SER A 159 -15.00 -2.66 -2.19
CA SER A 159 -16.27 -3.05 -1.54
C SER A 159 -16.41 -4.56 -1.31
N LYS A 160 -15.50 -5.36 -1.83
CA LYS A 160 -15.45 -6.82 -1.64
C LYS A 160 -14.60 -7.19 -0.43
#